data_bdade27b13b059e25b21313123cc6dee
#
_entry.id   bdade27b13b059e25b21313123cc6dee
#
_cell.length_a   1.000
_cell.length_b   1.000
_cell.length_c   1.000
_cell.angle_alpha   90.00
_cell.angle_beta   90.00
_cell.angle_gamma   90.00
#
_symmetry.space_group_name_H-M   'P 1'
#
loop_
_entity.id
_entity.type
_entity.pdbx_description
1 polymer ?
#
loop_
_entity_poly.entity_id
_entity_poly.type
_entity_poly.pdbx_seq_one_letter_code
_entity_poly.pdbx_strand_id
1 'polypeptide(L)'
;VSLSNSKTILITGAAGALGQALVRGLTAAGCDCVALDRDLRGLNQLHDELAAHGRPPLLVPLDLAGAGPDDYVELAEQLEQNLGRLDGLIHAAADFVALRPFDHIPPDEWIKTLQAGLTGPFLLTQCLLPLMAKTKGSQMIWVNENSSEVQGAYWGAYGVTQAGREAMASILVAECKHKDIAVHDINPGPFYSPLRSRIWPVEHPGDLPTAAQAAEKILSLFS
;
A
#
# COMPACT_ATOMS: atom_id res chain seq x y z
N VAL A 1 24.49 -17.78 4.05
CA VAL A 1 23.70 -16.68 4.62
C VAL A 1 22.54 -17.36 5.34
N SER A 2 22.48 -17.26 6.67
CA SER A 2 21.35 -17.77 7.47
C SER A 2 20.11 -16.98 7.02
N LEU A 3 19.13 -17.66 6.45
CA LEU A 3 17.81 -17.07 6.20
C LEU A 3 17.27 -16.61 7.56
N SER A 4 17.12 -15.31 7.71
CA SER A 4 16.48 -14.71 8.88
C SER A 4 15.07 -15.30 9.01
N ASN A 5 14.67 -15.69 10.23
CA ASN A 5 13.30 -16.16 10.49
C ASN A 5 12.30 -14.99 10.58
N SER A 6 12.71 -13.79 10.13
CA SER A 6 11.90 -12.57 10.11
C SER A 6 10.86 -12.63 8.99
N LYS A 7 9.68 -12.05 9.26
CA LYS A 7 8.65 -11.86 8.24
C LYS A 7 9.11 -10.83 7.22
N THR A 8 8.90 -11.08 5.94
CA THR A 8 9.16 -10.13 4.84
C THR A 8 7.84 -9.49 4.39
N ILE A 9 7.77 -8.16 4.41
CA ILE A 9 6.53 -7.42 4.14
C ILE A 9 6.78 -6.34 3.11
N LEU A 10 6.02 -6.36 2.01
CA LEU A 10 6.03 -5.30 1.00
C LEU A 10 4.93 -4.29 1.28
N ILE A 11 5.30 -3.01 1.28
CA ILE A 11 4.38 -1.89 1.51
C ILE A 11 4.42 -0.96 0.31
N THR A 12 3.28 -0.76 -0.38
CA THR A 12 3.13 0.27 -1.41
C THR A 12 2.76 1.60 -0.79
N GLY A 13 3.17 2.71 -1.40
CA GLY A 13 2.99 4.03 -0.81
C GLY A 13 3.87 4.26 0.43
N ALA A 14 5.03 3.60 0.47
CA ALA A 14 5.91 3.55 1.63
C ALA A 14 6.50 4.91 2.03
N ALA A 15 6.62 5.86 1.10
CA ALA A 15 7.04 7.23 1.38
C ALA A 15 5.89 8.15 1.86
N GLY A 16 4.62 7.69 1.78
CA GLY A 16 3.46 8.40 2.31
C GLY A 16 3.38 8.34 3.84
N ALA A 17 2.51 9.17 4.44
CA ALA A 17 2.41 9.26 5.90
C ALA A 17 2.11 7.90 6.56
N LEU A 18 1.10 7.17 6.07
CA LEU A 18 0.76 5.85 6.60
C LEU A 18 1.84 4.81 6.29
N GLY A 19 2.36 4.82 5.04
CA GLY A 19 3.41 3.90 4.61
C GLY A 19 4.66 3.99 5.47
N GLN A 20 5.15 5.20 5.73
CA GLN A 20 6.28 5.41 6.64
C GLN A 20 6.01 4.91 8.06
N ALA A 21 4.80 5.14 8.59
CA ALA A 21 4.42 4.65 9.92
C ALA A 21 4.40 3.10 9.96
N LEU A 22 3.88 2.46 8.90
CA LEU A 22 3.88 1.01 8.76
C LEU A 22 5.30 0.44 8.68
N VAL A 23 6.17 1.01 7.81
CA VAL A 23 7.55 0.55 7.67
C VAL A 23 8.29 0.67 9.01
N ARG A 24 8.19 1.81 9.72
CA ARG A 24 8.81 2.00 11.04
C ARG A 24 8.30 0.97 12.06
N GLY A 25 6.98 0.79 12.16
CA GLY A 25 6.37 -0.14 13.10
C GLY A 25 6.75 -1.59 12.85
N LEU A 26 6.71 -2.03 11.58
CA LEU A 26 7.09 -3.39 11.19
C LEU A 26 8.59 -3.66 11.39
N THR A 27 9.44 -2.69 11.05
CA THR A 27 10.89 -2.78 11.30
C THR A 27 11.18 -2.89 12.80
N ALA A 28 10.51 -2.07 13.63
CA ALA A 28 10.63 -2.14 15.08
C ALA A 28 10.14 -3.49 15.66
N ALA A 29 9.14 -4.11 15.02
CA ALA A 29 8.67 -5.46 15.36
C ALA A 29 9.58 -6.59 14.84
N GLY A 30 10.69 -6.26 14.16
CA GLY A 30 11.66 -7.22 13.67
C GLY A 30 11.38 -7.79 12.28
N CYS A 31 10.45 -7.21 11.51
CA CYS A 31 10.20 -7.60 10.13
C CYS A 31 11.22 -6.98 9.16
N ASP A 32 11.45 -7.66 8.04
CA ASP A 32 12.19 -7.14 6.91
C ASP A 32 11.19 -6.46 5.95
N CYS A 33 11.35 -5.16 5.72
CA CYS A 33 10.42 -4.38 4.92
C CYS A 33 10.95 -4.15 3.50
N VAL A 34 10.04 -4.27 2.52
CA VAL A 34 10.23 -3.84 1.14
C VAL A 34 9.37 -2.59 0.95
N ALA A 35 10.02 -1.44 0.79
CA ALA A 35 9.37 -0.14 0.69
C ALA A 35 9.23 0.27 -0.78
N LEU A 36 8.01 0.19 -1.32
CA LEU A 36 7.70 0.55 -2.69
C LEU A 36 6.99 1.92 -2.75
N ASP A 37 7.57 2.85 -3.50
CA ASP A 37 6.97 4.17 -3.76
C ASP A 37 7.60 4.80 -5.02
N ARG A 38 6.91 5.76 -5.63
CA ARG A 38 7.47 6.60 -6.69
C ARG A 38 8.38 7.72 -6.18
N ASP A 39 8.22 8.12 -4.92
CA ASP A 39 9.04 9.15 -4.28
C ASP A 39 10.37 8.58 -3.76
N LEU A 40 11.36 8.49 -4.66
CA LEU A 40 12.71 8.02 -4.33
C LEU A 40 13.34 8.83 -3.18
N ARG A 41 13.06 10.15 -3.10
CA ARG A 41 13.60 11.00 -2.04
C ARG A 41 13.03 10.60 -0.67
N GLY A 42 11.71 10.41 -0.59
CA GLY A 42 11.05 9.95 0.62
C GLY A 42 11.52 8.54 1.04
N LEU A 43 11.71 7.64 0.07
CA LEU A 43 12.26 6.30 0.31
C LEU A 43 13.67 6.37 0.89
N ASN A 44 14.58 7.17 0.32
CA ASN A 44 15.94 7.33 0.82
C ASN A 44 15.97 7.90 2.23
N GLN A 45 15.15 8.90 2.54
CA GLN A 45 15.06 9.47 3.89
C GLN A 45 14.63 8.40 4.92
N LEU A 46 13.63 7.59 4.58
CA LEU A 46 13.16 6.49 5.43
C LEU A 46 14.22 5.41 5.62
N HIS A 47 14.94 5.07 4.55
CA HIS A 47 16.05 4.11 4.59
C HIS A 47 17.17 4.60 5.52
N ASP A 48 17.65 5.84 5.35
CA ASP A 48 18.75 6.39 6.14
C ASP A 48 18.39 6.49 7.62
N GLU A 49 17.15 6.88 7.93
CA GLU A 49 16.63 6.87 9.29
C GLU A 49 16.69 5.47 9.92
N LEU A 50 16.21 4.44 9.21
CA LEU A 50 16.14 3.08 9.73
C LEU A 50 17.49 2.35 9.68
N ALA A 51 18.40 2.74 8.79
CA ALA A 51 19.78 2.25 8.74
C ALA A 51 20.54 2.59 10.02
N ALA A 52 20.29 3.77 10.60
CA ALA A 52 20.84 4.16 11.89
C ALA A 52 20.41 3.22 13.05
N HIS A 53 19.29 2.50 12.89
CA HIS A 53 18.79 1.50 13.83
C HIS A 53 19.10 0.04 13.41
N GLY A 54 19.90 -0.15 12.35
CA GLY A 54 20.44 -1.46 11.93
C GLY A 54 19.51 -2.32 11.05
N ARG A 55 18.35 -1.81 10.65
CA ARG A 55 17.40 -2.54 9.76
C ARG A 55 16.78 -1.63 8.69
N PRO A 56 17.56 -1.21 7.67
CA PRO A 56 17.02 -0.44 6.57
C PRO A 56 16.07 -1.31 5.71
N PRO A 57 14.96 -0.73 5.19
CA PRO A 57 14.11 -1.43 4.23
C PRO A 57 14.81 -1.61 2.87
N LEU A 58 14.45 -2.65 2.14
CA LEU A 58 14.76 -2.74 0.71
C LEU A 58 13.92 -1.71 -0.06
N LEU A 59 14.56 -0.85 -0.83
CA LEU A 59 13.86 0.19 -1.58
C LEU A 59 13.48 -0.30 -2.99
N VAL A 60 12.24 -0.08 -3.37
CA VAL A 60 11.69 -0.35 -4.71
C VAL A 60 11.09 0.95 -5.25
N PRO A 61 11.87 1.76 -6.00
CA PRO A 61 11.33 2.95 -6.65
C PRO A 61 10.49 2.53 -7.86
N LEU A 62 9.16 2.54 -7.72
CA LEU A 62 8.22 2.17 -8.78
C LEU A 62 7.01 3.10 -8.74
N ASP A 63 6.68 3.69 -9.91
CA ASP A 63 5.45 4.47 -10.08
C ASP A 63 4.33 3.55 -10.57
N LEU A 64 3.36 3.25 -9.71
CA LEU A 64 2.21 2.41 -10.06
C LEU A 64 1.36 2.99 -11.20
N ALA A 65 1.42 4.31 -11.45
CA ALA A 65 0.73 4.95 -12.56
C ALA A 65 1.47 4.80 -13.91
N GLY A 66 2.78 4.58 -13.86
CA GLY A 66 3.63 4.50 -15.06
C GLY A 66 4.12 3.11 -15.39
N ALA A 67 4.12 2.18 -14.42
CA ALA A 67 4.62 0.83 -14.58
C ALA A 67 3.72 -0.01 -15.51
N GLY A 68 4.35 -0.76 -16.42
CA GLY A 68 3.70 -1.76 -17.25
C GLY A 68 3.72 -3.16 -16.63
N PRO A 69 3.03 -4.15 -17.25
CA PRO A 69 3.00 -5.51 -16.74
C PRO A 69 4.39 -6.14 -16.53
N ASP A 70 5.34 -5.87 -17.41
CA ASP A 70 6.69 -6.45 -17.36
C ASP A 70 7.47 -5.94 -16.13
N ASP A 71 7.27 -4.69 -15.70
CA ASP A 71 7.91 -4.14 -14.50
C ASP A 71 7.47 -4.89 -13.23
N TYR A 72 6.21 -5.32 -13.14
CA TYR A 72 5.70 -6.10 -12.01
C TYR A 72 6.19 -7.54 -12.03
N VAL A 73 6.35 -8.14 -13.22
CA VAL A 73 6.94 -9.48 -13.38
C VAL A 73 8.39 -9.46 -12.93
N GLU A 74 9.19 -8.50 -13.41
CA GLU A 74 10.59 -8.34 -13.04
C GLU A 74 10.73 -8.13 -11.51
N LEU A 75 9.89 -7.28 -10.92
CA LEU A 75 9.88 -7.07 -9.47
C LEU A 75 9.59 -8.38 -8.72
N ALA A 76 8.59 -9.15 -9.14
CA ALA A 76 8.24 -10.41 -8.48
C ALA A 76 9.39 -11.43 -8.56
N GLU A 77 10.04 -11.54 -9.72
CA GLU A 77 11.22 -12.41 -9.91
C GLU A 77 12.39 -11.98 -9.02
N GLN A 78 12.68 -10.68 -8.94
CA GLN A 78 13.75 -10.15 -8.08
C GLN A 78 13.46 -10.44 -6.61
N LEU A 79 12.21 -10.25 -6.14
CA LEU A 79 11.83 -10.55 -4.76
C LEU A 79 11.92 -12.05 -4.46
N GLU A 80 11.49 -12.91 -5.39
CA GLU A 80 11.61 -14.36 -5.23
C GLU A 80 13.08 -14.80 -5.15
N GLN A 81 13.94 -14.29 -6.03
CA GLN A 81 15.36 -14.63 -6.06
C GLN A 81 16.14 -14.13 -4.83
N ASN A 82 15.85 -12.92 -4.36
CA ASN A 82 16.61 -12.28 -3.30
C ASN A 82 16.08 -12.62 -1.89
N LEU A 83 14.77 -12.80 -1.73
CA LEU A 83 14.12 -12.96 -0.43
C LEU A 83 13.49 -14.36 -0.26
N GLY A 84 13.01 -14.99 -1.34
CA GLY A 84 12.46 -16.34 -1.35
C GLY A 84 11.15 -16.51 -0.57
N ARG A 85 10.63 -15.43 0.05
CA ARG A 85 9.38 -15.41 0.83
C ARG A 85 8.73 -14.04 0.81
N LEU A 86 7.40 -14.01 0.96
CA LEU A 86 6.64 -12.79 1.19
C LEU A 86 5.51 -13.07 2.18
N ASP A 87 5.66 -12.60 3.41
CA ASP A 87 4.71 -12.82 4.50
C ASP A 87 3.60 -11.78 4.52
N GLY A 88 3.82 -10.63 3.91
CA GLY A 88 2.82 -9.58 3.84
C GLY A 88 2.92 -8.71 2.59
N LEU A 89 1.74 -8.34 2.06
CA LEU A 89 1.58 -7.34 1.01
C LEU A 89 0.58 -6.31 1.49
N ILE A 90 1.03 -5.05 1.64
CA ILE A 90 0.17 -3.94 2.11
C ILE A 90 0.00 -2.93 0.98
N HIS A 91 -1.19 -2.86 0.43
CA HIS A 91 -1.59 -1.86 -0.55
C HIS A 91 -2.01 -0.56 0.15
N ALA A 92 -1.05 0.31 0.48
CA ALA A 92 -1.31 1.60 1.13
C ALA A 92 -1.11 2.80 0.19
N ALA A 93 -0.67 2.58 -1.05
CA ALA A 93 -0.59 3.64 -2.04
C ALA A 93 -1.98 4.18 -2.39
N ALA A 94 -2.10 5.51 -2.42
CA ALA A 94 -3.29 6.23 -2.86
C ALA A 94 -2.88 7.45 -3.68
N ASP A 95 -3.61 7.71 -4.75
CA ASP A 95 -3.42 8.90 -5.57
C ASP A 95 -4.74 9.68 -5.64
N PHE A 96 -4.71 10.92 -5.13
CA PHE A 96 -5.84 11.85 -5.14
C PHE A 96 -5.35 13.20 -5.65
N VAL A 97 -6.02 13.73 -6.65
CA VAL A 97 -5.65 15.02 -7.24
C VAL A 97 -6.49 16.15 -6.65
N ALA A 98 -7.80 16.15 -6.89
CA ALA A 98 -8.73 17.16 -6.39
C ALA A 98 -10.18 16.68 -6.46
N LEU A 99 -11.04 17.22 -5.59
CA LEU A 99 -12.49 17.15 -5.75
C LEU A 99 -12.90 18.06 -6.89
N ARG A 100 -13.65 17.54 -7.89
CA ARG A 100 -14.16 18.32 -9.00
C ARG A 100 -15.38 17.68 -9.67
N PRO A 101 -16.21 18.48 -10.37
CA PRO A 101 -17.35 17.95 -11.16
C PRO A 101 -16.87 16.88 -12.16
N PHE A 102 -17.69 15.88 -12.40
CA PHE A 102 -17.32 14.72 -13.23
C PHE A 102 -16.97 15.11 -14.67
N ASP A 103 -17.67 16.08 -15.23
CA ASP A 103 -17.46 16.62 -16.58
C ASP A 103 -16.17 17.51 -16.69
N HIS A 104 -15.56 17.85 -15.57
CA HIS A 104 -14.30 18.61 -15.52
C HIS A 104 -13.08 17.74 -15.20
N ILE A 105 -13.21 16.44 -15.11
CA ILE A 105 -12.07 15.52 -14.87
C ILE A 105 -11.28 15.37 -16.18
N PRO A 106 -9.99 15.75 -16.22
CA PRO A 106 -9.16 15.51 -17.40
C PRO A 106 -9.02 13.99 -17.64
N PRO A 107 -9.13 13.50 -18.89
CA PRO A 107 -9.01 12.08 -19.20
C PRO A 107 -7.69 11.45 -18.76
N ASP A 108 -6.59 12.18 -18.82
CA ASP A 108 -5.27 11.71 -18.37
C ASP A 108 -5.18 11.59 -16.85
N GLU A 109 -5.83 12.47 -16.10
CA GLU A 109 -5.97 12.35 -14.65
C GLU A 109 -6.78 11.12 -14.28
N TRP A 110 -7.91 10.91 -14.94
CA TRP A 110 -8.74 9.71 -14.75
C TRP A 110 -7.93 8.43 -14.96
N ILE A 111 -7.24 8.32 -16.09
CA ILE A 111 -6.44 7.14 -16.44
C ILE A 111 -5.33 6.91 -15.40
N LYS A 112 -4.59 7.95 -15.01
CA LYS A 112 -3.49 7.84 -14.03
C LYS A 112 -4.01 7.41 -12.65
N THR A 113 -5.13 7.97 -12.20
CA THR A 113 -5.71 7.62 -10.90
C THR A 113 -6.19 6.16 -10.90
N LEU A 114 -6.84 5.69 -11.97
CA LEU A 114 -7.21 4.28 -12.10
C LEU A 114 -5.97 3.37 -12.20
N GLN A 115 -4.95 3.80 -12.91
CA GLN A 115 -3.72 3.01 -13.03
C GLN A 115 -3.03 2.86 -11.67
N ALA A 116 -2.83 3.96 -10.93
CA ALA A 116 -2.16 3.93 -9.63
C ALA A 116 -3.01 3.24 -8.55
N GLY A 117 -4.33 3.48 -8.54
CA GLY A 117 -5.22 3.05 -7.47
C GLY A 117 -5.87 1.69 -7.68
N LEU A 118 -5.93 1.17 -8.90
CA LEU A 118 -6.67 -0.05 -9.24
C LEU A 118 -5.83 -1.02 -10.09
N THR A 119 -5.40 -0.61 -11.29
CA THR A 119 -4.70 -1.51 -12.24
C THR A 119 -3.33 -1.91 -11.71
N GLY A 120 -2.53 -0.97 -11.19
CA GLY A 120 -1.22 -1.26 -10.63
C GLY A 120 -1.28 -2.20 -9.43
N PRO A 121 -2.12 -1.96 -8.41
CA PRO A 121 -2.36 -2.92 -7.33
C PRO A 121 -2.82 -4.30 -7.80
N PHE A 122 -3.68 -4.39 -8.83
CA PHE A 122 -4.07 -5.65 -9.45
C PHE A 122 -2.86 -6.40 -10.03
N LEU A 123 -2.05 -5.74 -10.87
CA LEU A 123 -0.88 -6.34 -11.51
C LEU A 123 0.16 -6.79 -10.47
N LEU A 124 0.43 -5.95 -9.48
CA LEU A 124 1.34 -6.27 -8.39
C LEU A 124 0.85 -7.50 -7.60
N THR A 125 -0.43 -7.54 -7.27
CA THR A 125 -1.04 -8.68 -6.58
C THR A 125 -0.92 -9.94 -7.41
N GLN A 126 -1.28 -9.89 -8.70
CA GLN A 126 -1.23 -11.03 -9.61
C GLN A 126 0.19 -11.64 -9.67
N CYS A 127 1.22 -10.80 -9.80
CA CYS A 127 2.60 -11.26 -9.87
C CYS A 127 3.14 -11.80 -8.54
N LEU A 128 2.69 -11.26 -7.39
CA LEU A 128 3.18 -11.66 -6.06
C LEU A 128 2.40 -12.80 -5.41
N LEU A 129 1.17 -13.09 -5.86
CA LEU A 129 0.36 -14.20 -5.34
C LEU A 129 1.09 -15.55 -5.31
N PRO A 130 1.87 -15.96 -6.34
CA PRO A 130 2.61 -17.23 -6.31
C PRO A 130 3.65 -17.28 -5.18
N LEU A 131 4.36 -16.17 -4.93
CA LEU A 131 5.36 -16.07 -3.86
C LEU A 131 4.70 -16.09 -2.48
N MET A 132 3.59 -15.37 -2.31
CA MET A 132 2.79 -15.39 -1.08
C MET A 132 2.25 -16.79 -0.78
N ALA A 133 1.77 -17.51 -1.79
CA ALA A 133 1.23 -18.88 -1.62
C ALA A 133 2.29 -19.90 -1.19
N LYS A 134 3.57 -19.65 -1.42
CA LYS A 134 4.69 -20.46 -0.90
C LYS A 134 4.97 -20.19 0.58
N THR A 135 4.48 -19.06 1.11
CA THR A 135 4.71 -18.59 2.48
C THR A 135 3.48 -18.84 3.34
N LYS A 136 3.57 -19.79 4.28
CA LYS A 136 2.42 -20.16 5.15
C LYS A 136 1.98 -18.97 6.01
N GLY A 137 0.65 -18.78 6.07
CA GLY A 137 0.04 -17.74 6.89
C GLY A 137 0.35 -16.33 6.40
N SER A 138 0.64 -16.15 5.11
CA SER A 138 0.87 -14.84 4.54
C SER A 138 -0.39 -13.96 4.57
N GLN A 139 -0.21 -12.65 4.59
CA GLN A 139 -1.31 -11.69 4.75
C GLN A 139 -1.28 -10.64 3.66
N MET A 140 -2.44 -10.35 3.09
CA MET A 140 -2.64 -9.27 2.13
C MET A 140 -3.58 -8.22 2.73
N ILE A 141 -3.14 -6.99 2.80
CA ILE A 141 -3.91 -5.90 3.38
C ILE A 141 -4.19 -4.84 2.30
N TRP A 142 -5.47 -4.58 2.07
CA TRP A 142 -5.97 -3.47 1.28
C TRP A 142 -6.32 -2.34 2.23
N VAL A 143 -5.60 -1.24 2.15
CA VAL A 143 -5.91 -0.03 2.92
C VAL A 143 -6.85 0.81 2.07
N ASN A 144 -8.12 0.86 2.45
CA ASN A 144 -9.16 1.52 1.70
C ASN A 144 -9.89 2.57 2.54
N GLU A 145 -10.42 3.59 1.88
CA GLU A 145 -11.49 4.42 2.44
C GLU A 145 -12.80 3.62 2.41
N ASN A 146 -13.75 3.99 3.27
CA ASN A 146 -15.11 3.49 3.13
C ASN A 146 -15.68 3.97 1.80
N SER A 147 -15.93 3.05 0.86
CA SER A 147 -16.37 3.41 -0.48
C SER A 147 -17.67 4.23 -0.48
N SER A 148 -18.58 3.98 0.48
CA SER A 148 -19.82 4.75 0.62
C SER A 148 -19.60 6.23 0.97
N GLU A 149 -18.48 6.57 1.63
CA GLU A 149 -18.13 7.95 1.99
C GLU A 149 -17.52 8.72 0.81
N VAL A 150 -16.84 8.01 -0.10
CA VAL A 150 -16.14 8.58 -1.25
C VAL A 150 -16.83 8.32 -2.60
N GLN A 151 -18.10 7.88 -2.58
CA GLN A 151 -18.95 7.75 -3.75
C GLN A 151 -19.87 8.97 -3.99
N GLY A 152 -19.76 10.00 -3.17
CA GLY A 152 -20.53 11.23 -3.33
C GLY A 152 -20.08 12.08 -4.53
N ALA A 153 -20.72 13.24 -4.70
CA ALA A 153 -20.34 14.20 -5.74
C ALA A 153 -18.87 14.62 -5.62
N TYR A 154 -18.22 14.82 -6.75
CA TYR A 154 -16.84 15.33 -6.91
C TYR A 154 -15.70 14.36 -6.64
N TRP A 155 -15.93 13.15 -6.15
CA TRP A 155 -14.89 12.17 -5.85
C TRP A 155 -14.24 11.53 -7.09
N GLY A 156 -14.92 11.51 -8.24
CA GLY A 156 -14.38 11.11 -9.54
C GLY A 156 -13.66 9.76 -9.55
N ALA A 157 -12.47 9.74 -10.14
CA ALA A 157 -11.67 8.53 -10.29
C ALA A 157 -11.24 7.93 -8.94
N TYR A 158 -10.99 8.77 -7.92
CA TYR A 158 -10.61 8.28 -6.59
C TYR A 158 -11.72 7.43 -5.96
N GLY A 159 -12.97 7.91 -5.97
CA GLY A 159 -14.11 7.14 -5.47
C GLY A 159 -14.28 5.81 -6.21
N VAL A 160 -14.09 5.82 -7.54
CA VAL A 160 -14.13 4.60 -8.35
C VAL A 160 -13.02 3.63 -7.97
N THR A 161 -11.79 4.12 -7.72
CA THR A 161 -10.70 3.23 -7.28
C THR A 161 -10.98 2.61 -5.91
N GLN A 162 -11.53 3.35 -4.96
CA GLN A 162 -11.86 2.81 -3.64
C GLN A 162 -12.93 1.71 -3.72
N ALA A 163 -13.99 1.92 -4.50
CA ALA A 163 -15.01 0.89 -4.74
C ALA A 163 -14.44 -0.36 -5.44
N GLY A 164 -13.56 -0.15 -6.44
CA GLY A 164 -12.89 -1.25 -7.14
C GLY A 164 -11.94 -2.04 -6.24
N ARG A 165 -11.20 -1.37 -5.35
CA ARG A 165 -10.30 -2.00 -4.37
C ARG A 165 -11.07 -2.85 -3.35
N GLU A 166 -12.20 -2.35 -2.84
CA GLU A 166 -13.09 -3.10 -1.95
C GLU A 166 -13.61 -4.37 -2.65
N ALA A 167 -14.02 -4.25 -3.92
CA ALA A 167 -14.46 -5.39 -4.72
C ALA A 167 -13.30 -6.41 -4.94
N MET A 168 -12.08 -5.94 -5.28
CA MET A 168 -10.91 -6.82 -5.43
C MET A 168 -10.56 -7.53 -4.12
N ALA A 169 -10.58 -6.84 -2.98
CA ALA A 169 -10.34 -7.45 -1.68
C ALA A 169 -11.36 -8.58 -1.41
N SER A 170 -12.66 -8.34 -1.67
CA SER A 170 -13.72 -9.34 -1.51
C SER A 170 -13.52 -10.57 -2.40
N ILE A 171 -13.13 -10.37 -3.68
CA ILE A 171 -12.81 -11.47 -4.61
C ILE A 171 -11.63 -12.28 -4.08
N LEU A 172 -10.57 -11.60 -3.66
CA LEU A 172 -9.35 -12.24 -3.17
C LEU A 172 -9.57 -12.98 -1.84
N VAL A 173 -10.43 -12.51 -0.95
CA VAL A 173 -10.85 -13.26 0.25
C VAL A 173 -11.38 -14.65 -0.14
N ALA A 174 -12.22 -14.73 -1.19
CA ALA A 174 -12.79 -16.00 -1.64
C ALA A 174 -11.74 -16.88 -2.34
N GLU A 175 -10.93 -16.31 -3.24
CA GLU A 175 -9.95 -17.05 -4.05
C GLU A 175 -8.73 -17.51 -3.25
N CYS A 176 -8.31 -16.75 -2.22
CA CYS A 176 -7.15 -17.05 -1.41
C CYS A 176 -7.42 -18.00 -0.24
N LYS A 177 -8.68 -18.32 0.03
CA LYS A 177 -9.09 -19.19 1.15
C LYS A 177 -8.35 -20.54 1.19
N HIS A 178 -8.01 -21.09 0.02
CA HIS A 178 -7.31 -22.38 -0.08
C HIS A 178 -5.79 -22.24 -0.28
N LYS A 179 -5.27 -21.01 -0.27
CA LYS A 179 -3.84 -20.72 -0.48
C LYS A 179 -3.10 -20.37 0.80
N ASP A 180 -3.77 -20.46 1.95
CA ASP A 180 -3.22 -20.04 3.25
C ASP A 180 -2.76 -18.56 3.27
N ILE A 181 -3.49 -17.71 2.52
CA ILE A 181 -3.30 -16.27 2.46
C ILE A 181 -4.52 -15.60 3.08
N ALA A 182 -4.35 -14.89 4.19
CA ALA A 182 -5.40 -14.09 4.78
C ALA A 182 -5.48 -12.73 4.06
N VAL A 183 -6.68 -12.36 3.59
CA VAL A 183 -6.91 -11.08 2.91
C VAL A 183 -7.78 -10.18 3.78
N HIS A 184 -7.35 -8.95 3.98
CA HIS A 184 -8.02 -7.96 4.83
C HIS A 184 -8.29 -6.69 4.04
N ASP A 185 -9.51 -6.18 4.17
CA ASP A 185 -9.88 -4.82 3.75
C ASP A 185 -9.99 -3.95 5.01
N ILE A 186 -9.12 -2.94 5.11
CA ILE A 186 -8.98 -2.14 6.33
C ILE A 186 -9.14 -0.66 6.00
N ASN A 187 -10.16 -0.06 6.61
CA ASN A 187 -10.24 1.39 6.73
C ASN A 187 -9.50 1.80 8.02
N PRO A 188 -8.41 2.56 7.92
CA PRO A 188 -7.67 3.06 9.08
C PRO A 188 -8.41 4.19 9.81
N GLY A 189 -9.48 4.71 9.22
CA GLY A 189 -10.17 5.92 9.65
C GLY A 189 -9.41 7.20 9.26
N PRO A 190 -9.98 8.37 9.59
CA PRO A 190 -9.34 9.64 9.31
C PRO A 190 -8.08 9.82 10.16
N PHE A 191 -6.97 10.24 9.53
CA PHE A 191 -5.72 10.58 10.20
C PHE A 191 -5.02 11.73 9.47
N TYR A 192 -4.16 12.45 10.18
CA TYR A 192 -3.42 13.56 9.59
C TYR A 192 -2.42 13.05 8.53
N SER A 193 -2.56 13.57 7.30
CA SER A 193 -1.67 13.29 6.20
C SER A 193 -1.71 14.41 5.15
N PRO A 194 -0.68 14.57 4.31
CA PRO A 194 -0.71 15.51 3.19
C PRO A 194 -1.88 15.26 2.20
N LEU A 195 -2.28 13.99 2.03
CA LEU A 195 -3.44 13.64 1.22
C LEU A 195 -4.72 14.15 1.88
N ARG A 196 -4.91 13.89 3.17
CA ARG A 196 -6.07 14.35 3.95
C ARG A 196 -6.21 15.87 3.90
N SER A 197 -5.12 16.61 4.09
CA SER A 197 -5.12 18.07 4.05
C SER A 197 -5.49 18.66 2.68
N ARG A 198 -5.26 17.92 1.59
CA ARG A 198 -5.73 18.33 0.25
C ARG A 198 -7.23 18.17 0.07
N ILE A 199 -7.80 17.13 0.68
CA ILE A 199 -9.22 16.82 0.59
C ILE A 199 -10.04 17.72 1.54
N TRP A 200 -9.56 17.87 2.77
CA TRP A 200 -10.20 18.65 3.84
C TRP A 200 -9.25 19.73 4.40
N PRO A 201 -9.02 20.82 3.65
CA PRO A 201 -8.03 21.83 4.04
C PRO A 201 -8.40 22.64 5.29
N VAL A 202 -9.66 22.56 5.73
CA VAL A 202 -10.15 23.26 6.94
C VAL A 202 -10.05 22.41 8.21
N GLU A 203 -9.71 21.13 8.11
CA GLU A 203 -9.50 20.30 9.30
C GLU A 203 -8.20 20.70 10.01
N HIS A 204 -8.28 20.82 11.33
CA HIS A 204 -7.09 21.13 12.11
C HIS A 204 -6.27 19.85 12.36
N PRO A 205 -4.96 19.84 12.05
CA PRO A 205 -4.11 18.66 12.20
C PRO A 205 -4.14 18.03 13.59
N GLY A 206 -4.28 18.86 14.65
CA GLY A 206 -4.31 18.41 16.03
C GLY A 206 -5.59 17.67 16.46
N ASP A 207 -6.65 17.74 15.64
CA ASP A 207 -7.92 17.07 15.93
C ASP A 207 -7.97 15.65 15.34
N LEU A 208 -6.95 15.28 14.55
CA LEU A 208 -6.86 13.99 13.89
C LEU A 208 -5.83 13.08 14.54
N PRO A 209 -6.07 11.76 14.55
CA PRO A 209 -5.05 10.79 14.89
C PRO A 209 -3.80 10.95 14.02
N THR A 210 -2.66 10.58 14.56
CA THR A 210 -1.41 10.50 13.80
C THR A 210 -1.42 9.29 12.85
N ALA A 211 -0.57 9.31 11.83
CA ALA A 211 -0.38 8.15 10.95
C ALA A 211 0.10 6.90 11.72
N ALA A 212 0.86 7.07 12.81
CA ALA A 212 1.29 5.98 13.67
C ALA A 212 0.10 5.31 14.37
N GLN A 213 -0.83 6.09 14.92
CA GLN A 213 -2.06 5.56 15.54
C GLN A 213 -2.95 4.87 14.49
N ALA A 214 -3.07 5.44 13.28
CA ALA A 214 -3.82 4.81 12.20
C ALA A 214 -3.19 3.47 11.73
N ALA A 215 -1.87 3.33 11.85
CA ALA A 215 -1.16 2.11 11.49
C ALA A 215 -1.35 0.96 12.50
N GLU A 216 -1.68 1.23 13.77
CA GLU A 216 -1.74 0.22 14.85
C GLU A 216 -2.61 -0.99 14.51
N LYS A 217 -3.79 -0.75 13.91
CA LYS A 217 -4.72 -1.81 13.50
C LYS A 217 -4.09 -2.76 12.47
N ILE A 218 -3.29 -2.22 11.53
CA ILE A 218 -2.61 -3.00 10.50
C ILE A 218 -1.42 -3.74 11.10
N LEU A 219 -0.63 -3.05 11.93
CA LEU A 219 0.54 -3.63 12.60
C LEU A 219 0.18 -4.84 13.47
N SER A 220 -0.99 -4.80 14.15
CA SER A 220 -1.45 -5.91 14.99
C SER A 220 -1.68 -7.23 14.24
N LEU A 221 -1.84 -7.21 12.93
CA LEU A 221 -1.99 -8.42 12.10
C LEU A 221 -0.66 -9.16 11.91
N PHE A 222 0.46 -8.52 12.16
CA PHE A 222 1.80 -9.09 11.99
C PHE A 222 2.49 -9.44 13.32
N SER A 223 1.81 -9.17 14.45
CA SER A 223 2.30 -9.47 15.80
C SER A 223 2.34 -10.97 16.11
#